data_9bfd4f0bf68a152d96375cc56652c28f
#
_entry.id   9bfd4f0bf68a152d96375cc56652c28f
#
_cell.length_a   1.000
_cell.length_b   1.000
_cell.length_c   1.000
_cell.angle_alpha   90.00
_cell.angle_beta   90.00
_cell.angle_gamma   90.00
#
_symmetry.space_group_name_H-M   'P 1'
#
loop_
_entity.id
_entity.type
_entity.pdbx_description
1 polymer ?
#
loop_
_entity_poly.entity_id
_entity_poly.type
_entity_poly.pdbx_seq_one_letter_code
_entity_poly.pdbx_strand_id
1 'polypeptide(L)'
;MKTNRVLLSIPLILLFFLFPIHSQEEGDVDIQLTENPYGLSYDGTNFWFADSKRRAIIKVDPTGRQEAYNLGIPFIAGLNFDSREGRVFVATKRMVLKIEPNTGGVTERIAVPIDKIGGIANYQNYLYILDADSGKITIYDKGTQTFLGGFPTDRAEPKDICFARDSLWVTDSSDGNVYRYDPTNGKITGSVRAPSKDIRGIAILGSRIYVVDRTSREVKKISFVETDRFLSSGEATYLINVKLKYSLDDPTLVGGTLGLLPPPTTEHQRIRNMKTKDPKFKGDSVLGVRALSKKLGIDDPKGSQSLEYHFEARTTNVRYYVIDDFLKKKEEIPTDLAPFTKNKVTVKDKAGNYFIDKIFDARLFRSDWDGLKKSLSDSGIPIRPVRTISFANPTSPAFKDTLDIYIPGFGWVPISTIRPEKIESSRSYQKGEDVVDLFRSEGWSGLPSPLLYKAKDSDFWKPIPAEIEISILPKGTDLSSN
;
A
#
# COMPACT_ATOMS: atom_id res chain seq x y z
N MET A 1 -9.18 -41.25 -67.79
CA MET A 1 -8.49 -39.98 -67.60
C MET A 1 -8.92 -39.43 -66.23
N LYS A 2 -8.03 -39.54 -65.23
CA LYS A 2 -8.28 -39.02 -63.88
C LYS A 2 -7.44 -37.73 -63.71
N THR A 3 -8.09 -36.58 -63.57
CA THR A 3 -7.48 -35.30 -63.34
C THR A 3 -7.33 -35.08 -61.81
N ASN A 4 -6.10 -35.15 -61.34
CA ASN A 4 -5.76 -34.77 -60.00
C ASN A 4 -5.73 -33.22 -59.83
N ARG A 5 -6.59 -32.67 -58.97
CA ARG A 5 -6.50 -31.29 -58.51
C ARG A 5 -5.64 -31.26 -57.27
N VAL A 6 -4.48 -30.64 -57.38
CA VAL A 6 -3.60 -30.29 -56.23
C VAL A 6 -4.15 -29.02 -55.60
N LEU A 7 -4.63 -29.11 -54.37
CA LEU A 7 -4.96 -27.97 -53.54
C LEU A 7 -3.67 -27.45 -52.88
N LEU A 8 -3.19 -26.30 -53.31
CA LEU A 8 -2.16 -25.54 -52.63
C LEU A 8 -2.80 -24.84 -51.42
N SER A 9 -2.47 -25.29 -50.21
CA SER A 9 -2.76 -24.57 -48.98
C SER A 9 -1.69 -23.53 -48.72
N ILE A 10 -2.05 -22.24 -48.82
CA ILE A 10 -1.22 -21.13 -48.44
C ILE A 10 -1.39 -20.93 -46.90
N PRO A 11 -0.33 -21.00 -46.11
CA PRO A 11 -0.42 -20.67 -44.69
C PRO A 11 -0.56 -19.14 -44.54
N LEU A 12 -1.69 -18.72 -43.97
CA LEU A 12 -1.93 -17.35 -43.57
C LEU A 12 -1.02 -17.04 -42.38
N ILE A 13 0.14 -16.43 -42.61
CA ILE A 13 1.01 -15.91 -41.55
C ILE A 13 0.37 -14.64 -41.01
N LEU A 14 -0.30 -14.77 -39.86
CA LEU A 14 -0.76 -13.63 -39.07
C LEU A 14 0.47 -12.93 -38.48
N LEU A 15 0.94 -11.88 -39.13
CA LEU A 15 1.93 -10.96 -38.56
C LEU A 15 1.25 -10.17 -37.42
N PHE A 16 1.41 -10.60 -36.19
CA PHE A 16 1.15 -9.74 -35.02
C PHE A 16 2.19 -8.62 -35.02
N PHE A 17 1.81 -7.47 -35.51
CA PHE A 17 2.53 -6.24 -35.19
C PHE A 17 2.37 -5.98 -33.69
N LEU A 18 3.36 -6.41 -32.90
CA LEU A 18 3.60 -5.89 -31.57
C LEU A 18 3.99 -4.42 -31.73
N PHE A 19 3.01 -3.54 -31.75
CA PHE A 19 3.26 -2.14 -31.46
C PHE A 19 3.73 -2.12 -30.00
N PRO A 20 4.94 -1.59 -29.70
CA PRO A 20 5.27 -1.25 -28.34
C PRO A 20 4.22 -0.23 -27.90
N ILE A 21 3.37 -0.62 -26.96
CA ILE A 21 2.59 0.34 -26.20
C ILE A 21 3.65 1.13 -25.43
N HIS A 22 4.15 2.19 -26.04
CA HIS A 22 4.77 3.29 -25.30
C HIS A 22 3.63 3.83 -24.45
N SER A 23 3.58 3.42 -23.16
CA SER A 23 2.99 4.27 -22.17
C SER A 23 3.82 5.55 -22.22
N GLN A 24 3.32 6.57 -22.89
CA GLN A 24 3.76 7.93 -22.61
C GLN A 24 3.59 8.05 -21.10
N GLU A 25 4.70 8.15 -20.37
CA GLU A 25 4.67 8.77 -19.08
C GLU A 25 4.10 10.15 -19.34
N GLU A 26 2.81 10.32 -19.02
CA GLU A 26 2.20 11.64 -18.98
C GLU A 26 3.10 12.47 -18.09
N GLY A 27 3.74 13.47 -18.66
CA GLY A 27 4.70 14.33 -17.98
C GLY A 27 4.06 14.85 -16.70
N ASP A 28 4.82 14.91 -15.64
CA ASP A 28 4.39 15.53 -14.39
C ASP A 28 4.03 16.98 -14.70
N VAL A 29 2.75 17.30 -14.69
CA VAL A 29 2.31 18.69 -14.81
C VAL A 29 2.50 19.31 -13.44
N ASP A 30 3.49 20.18 -13.33
CA ASP A 30 3.73 20.98 -12.12
C ASP A 30 2.70 22.11 -12.09
N ILE A 31 1.59 21.87 -11.39
CA ILE A 31 0.49 22.82 -11.28
C ILE A 31 0.71 23.68 -10.05
N GLN A 32 1.12 24.90 -10.27
CA GLN A 32 1.15 25.93 -9.24
C GLN A 32 -0.27 26.42 -8.96
N LEU A 33 -0.69 26.33 -7.71
CA LEU A 33 -2.00 26.76 -7.28
C LEU A 33 -1.98 28.20 -6.77
N THR A 34 -3.17 28.75 -6.66
CA THR A 34 -3.41 30.08 -6.09
C THR A 34 -3.31 30.08 -4.57
N GLU A 35 -3.56 31.21 -3.92
CA GLU A 35 -3.35 31.37 -2.48
C GLU A 35 -4.31 30.54 -1.60
N ASN A 36 -5.52 30.22 -2.09
CA ASN A 36 -6.51 29.51 -1.30
C ASN A 36 -7.27 28.46 -2.14
N PRO A 37 -6.56 27.40 -2.58
CA PRO A 37 -7.11 26.39 -3.45
C PRO A 37 -8.04 25.42 -2.68
N TYR A 38 -9.15 25.02 -3.33
CA TYR A 38 -10.10 24.03 -2.86
C TYR A 38 -10.61 23.16 -4.00
N GLY A 39 -10.88 21.89 -3.68
CA GLY A 39 -11.36 20.94 -4.65
C GLY A 39 -10.36 20.65 -5.77
N LEU A 40 -10.50 19.53 -6.41
CA LEU A 40 -9.74 19.17 -7.60
C LEU A 40 -10.57 18.23 -8.46
N SER A 41 -10.60 18.49 -9.75
CA SER A 41 -11.26 17.61 -10.71
C SER A 41 -10.50 17.57 -12.01
N TYR A 42 -10.78 16.56 -12.82
CA TYR A 42 -10.18 16.38 -14.15
C TYR A 42 -11.27 16.12 -15.18
N ASP A 43 -11.24 16.83 -16.31
CA ASP A 43 -12.26 16.73 -17.36
C ASP A 43 -11.89 15.78 -18.51
N GLY A 44 -10.78 15.07 -18.39
CA GLY A 44 -10.22 14.22 -19.45
C GLY A 44 -9.03 14.89 -20.16
N THR A 45 -8.83 16.20 -19.98
CA THR A 45 -7.74 16.97 -20.59
C THR A 45 -7.15 17.95 -19.58
N ASN A 46 -7.99 18.67 -18.84
CA ASN A 46 -7.60 19.76 -17.97
C ASN A 46 -7.90 19.45 -16.51
N PHE A 47 -7.10 20.00 -15.62
CA PHE A 47 -7.44 20.06 -14.21
C PHE A 47 -8.30 21.28 -13.90
N TRP A 48 -9.20 21.10 -12.95
CA TRP A 48 -10.06 22.15 -12.43
C TRP A 48 -9.91 22.23 -10.93
N PHE A 49 -9.76 23.43 -10.39
CA PHE A 49 -9.80 23.69 -8.96
C PHE A 49 -10.53 25.01 -8.65
N ALA A 50 -10.91 25.19 -7.40
CA ALA A 50 -11.54 26.43 -6.95
C ALA A 50 -10.55 27.30 -6.19
N ASP A 51 -10.65 28.61 -6.36
CA ASP A 51 -9.99 29.61 -5.52
C ASP A 51 -11.03 30.44 -4.82
N SER A 52 -11.22 30.20 -3.51
CA SER A 52 -12.23 30.91 -2.73
C SER A 52 -11.88 32.38 -2.49
N LYS A 53 -10.58 32.77 -2.52
CA LYS A 53 -10.17 34.16 -2.40
C LYS A 53 -10.50 34.96 -3.67
N ARG A 54 -10.26 34.35 -4.83
CA ARG A 54 -10.61 34.96 -6.13
C ARG A 54 -12.09 34.80 -6.48
N ARG A 55 -12.83 33.97 -5.74
CA ARG A 55 -14.24 33.61 -6.01
C ARG A 55 -14.43 33.02 -7.41
N ALA A 56 -13.48 32.23 -7.84
CA ALA A 56 -13.38 31.71 -9.19
C ALA A 56 -13.14 30.19 -9.19
N ILE A 57 -13.55 29.56 -10.29
CA ILE A 57 -13.02 28.24 -10.66
C ILE A 57 -11.91 28.44 -11.70
N ILE A 58 -10.90 27.62 -11.65
CA ILE A 58 -9.70 27.74 -12.48
C ILE A 58 -9.50 26.45 -13.24
N LYS A 59 -9.38 26.57 -14.55
CA LYS A 59 -9.04 25.50 -15.48
C LYS A 59 -7.56 25.58 -15.77
N VAL A 60 -6.87 24.45 -15.70
CA VAL A 60 -5.44 24.35 -16.01
C VAL A 60 -5.24 23.33 -17.12
N ASP A 61 -4.71 23.74 -18.24
CA ASP A 61 -4.41 22.87 -19.36
C ASP A 61 -3.11 22.05 -19.14
N PRO A 62 -2.80 21.04 -19.97
CA PRO A 62 -1.58 20.23 -19.86
C PRO A 62 -0.27 21.03 -19.96
N THR A 63 -0.31 22.27 -20.45
CA THR A 63 0.87 23.16 -20.53
C THR A 63 1.04 24.00 -19.26
N GLY A 64 0.11 23.90 -18.29
CA GLY A 64 0.10 24.70 -17.07
C GLY A 64 -0.57 26.08 -17.23
N ARG A 65 -1.13 26.41 -18.42
CA ARG A 65 -1.87 27.66 -18.64
C ARG A 65 -3.18 27.64 -17.86
N GLN A 66 -3.44 28.73 -17.15
CA GLN A 66 -4.62 28.89 -16.31
C GLN A 66 -5.65 29.83 -16.95
N GLU A 67 -6.91 29.41 -16.90
CA GLU A 67 -8.07 30.19 -17.28
C GLU A 67 -9.03 30.27 -16.09
N ALA A 68 -9.39 31.49 -15.66
CA ALA A 68 -10.21 31.73 -14.49
C ALA A 68 -11.63 32.21 -14.85
N TYR A 69 -12.63 31.55 -14.30
CA TYR A 69 -14.04 31.90 -14.43
C TYR A 69 -14.54 32.46 -13.10
N ASN A 70 -14.75 33.77 -13.04
CA ASN A 70 -15.20 34.44 -11.85
C ASN A 70 -16.73 34.20 -11.66
N LEU A 71 -17.07 33.50 -10.59
CA LEU A 71 -18.46 33.19 -10.28
C LEU A 71 -19.15 34.26 -9.37
N GLY A 72 -18.36 35.20 -8.84
CA GLY A 72 -18.88 36.22 -7.91
C GLY A 72 -19.38 35.68 -6.57
N ILE A 73 -19.12 34.40 -6.27
CA ILE A 73 -19.65 33.71 -5.10
C ILE A 73 -18.64 33.81 -3.94
N PRO A 74 -19.06 34.18 -2.73
CA PRO A 74 -18.15 34.47 -1.63
C PRO A 74 -17.43 33.26 -1.07
N PHE A 75 -17.93 32.06 -1.32
CA PHE A 75 -17.34 30.83 -0.80
C PHE A 75 -17.55 29.68 -1.79
N ILE A 76 -16.45 29.04 -2.18
CA ILE A 76 -16.43 27.83 -3.00
C ILE A 76 -15.70 26.76 -2.19
N ALA A 77 -16.37 25.64 -1.90
CA ALA A 77 -15.85 24.56 -1.06
C ALA A 77 -15.12 23.48 -1.86
N GLY A 78 -15.62 23.17 -3.04
CA GLY A 78 -15.08 22.14 -3.90
C GLY A 78 -15.76 22.14 -5.25
N LEU A 79 -15.27 21.31 -6.16
CA LEU A 79 -15.86 21.14 -7.48
C LEU A 79 -15.63 19.72 -8.02
N ASN A 80 -16.48 19.32 -8.98
CA ASN A 80 -16.33 18.07 -9.70
C ASN A 80 -16.83 18.21 -11.14
N PHE A 81 -16.09 17.69 -12.09
CA PHE A 81 -16.52 17.61 -13.49
C PHE A 81 -17.31 16.33 -13.73
N ASP A 82 -18.49 16.47 -14.30
CA ASP A 82 -19.31 15.36 -14.77
C ASP A 82 -19.07 15.13 -16.27
N SER A 83 -18.34 14.08 -16.62
CA SER A 83 -18.02 13.74 -18.01
C SER A 83 -19.25 13.35 -18.84
N ARG A 84 -20.32 12.87 -18.20
CA ARG A 84 -21.55 12.47 -18.91
C ARG A 84 -22.38 13.69 -19.31
N GLU A 85 -22.41 14.69 -18.45
CA GLU A 85 -23.15 15.92 -18.72
C GLU A 85 -22.28 16.99 -19.37
N GLY A 86 -20.94 16.84 -19.33
CA GLY A 86 -20.01 17.85 -19.81
C GLY A 86 -20.10 19.15 -18.99
N ARG A 87 -20.30 19.06 -17.69
CA ARG A 87 -20.54 20.18 -16.77
C ARG A 87 -19.63 20.14 -15.56
N VAL A 88 -19.31 21.33 -15.04
CA VAL A 88 -18.62 21.48 -13.76
C VAL A 88 -19.68 21.73 -12.68
N PHE A 89 -19.73 20.86 -11.69
CA PHE A 89 -20.50 21.07 -10.49
C PHE A 89 -19.63 21.77 -9.46
N VAL A 90 -20.13 22.83 -8.83
CA VAL A 90 -19.38 23.66 -7.89
C VAL A 90 -20.14 23.74 -6.56
N ALA A 91 -19.51 23.30 -5.50
CA ALA A 91 -20.05 23.37 -4.15
C ALA A 91 -19.84 24.76 -3.55
N THR A 92 -20.90 25.32 -3.02
CA THR A 92 -20.91 26.57 -2.24
C THR A 92 -21.39 26.29 -0.81
N LYS A 93 -21.69 27.29 -0.03
CA LYS A 93 -22.08 27.11 1.39
C LYS A 93 -23.29 26.17 1.56
N ARG A 94 -24.37 26.33 0.80
CA ARG A 94 -25.63 25.58 0.90
C ARG A 94 -26.18 25.19 -0.47
N MET A 95 -25.41 25.24 -1.47
CA MET A 95 -25.88 25.11 -2.84
C MET A 95 -24.81 24.45 -3.71
N VAL A 96 -25.22 23.61 -4.64
CA VAL A 96 -24.37 23.16 -5.74
C VAL A 96 -24.82 23.87 -7.01
N LEU A 97 -23.87 24.42 -7.71
CA LEU A 97 -24.08 25.11 -9.00
C LEU A 97 -23.58 24.20 -10.12
N LYS A 98 -24.35 24.15 -11.20
CA LYS A 98 -23.97 23.51 -12.45
C LYS A 98 -23.48 24.57 -13.42
N ILE A 99 -22.27 24.44 -13.89
CA ILE A 99 -21.55 25.44 -14.66
C ILE A 99 -21.24 24.92 -16.07
N GLU A 100 -21.44 25.75 -17.08
CA GLU A 100 -20.98 25.51 -18.43
C GLU A 100 -19.45 25.76 -18.50
N PRO A 101 -18.61 24.72 -18.82
CA PRO A 101 -17.15 24.84 -18.71
C PRO A 101 -16.51 25.79 -19.69
N ASN A 102 -17.18 26.15 -20.80
CA ASN A 102 -16.61 27.05 -21.81
C ASN A 102 -16.88 28.52 -21.54
N THR A 103 -17.92 28.84 -20.78
CA THR A 103 -18.37 30.21 -20.52
C THR A 103 -18.33 30.60 -19.06
N GLY A 104 -18.26 29.65 -18.14
CA GLY A 104 -18.43 29.86 -16.71
C GLY A 104 -19.87 30.19 -16.30
N GLY A 105 -20.83 30.09 -17.24
CA GLY A 105 -22.24 30.40 -16.99
C GLY A 105 -22.91 29.36 -16.08
N VAL A 106 -23.68 29.87 -15.07
CA VAL A 106 -24.47 29.00 -14.17
C VAL A 106 -25.74 28.57 -14.90
N THR A 107 -25.89 27.27 -15.15
CA THR A 107 -27.06 26.68 -15.84
C THR A 107 -28.13 26.16 -14.88
N GLU A 108 -27.73 25.76 -13.67
CA GLU A 108 -28.63 25.19 -12.67
C GLU A 108 -28.15 25.50 -11.25
N ARG A 109 -29.07 25.55 -10.28
CA ARG A 109 -28.79 25.71 -8.86
C ARG A 109 -29.57 24.65 -8.05
N ILE A 110 -28.81 23.81 -7.31
CA ILE A 110 -29.36 22.76 -6.47
C ILE A 110 -29.23 23.22 -5.00
N ALA A 111 -30.31 23.47 -4.34
CA ALA A 111 -30.32 23.76 -2.90
C ALA A 111 -30.06 22.47 -2.11
N VAL A 112 -29.14 22.52 -1.15
CA VAL A 112 -28.70 21.36 -0.38
C VAL A 112 -29.01 21.61 1.11
N PRO A 113 -29.63 20.63 1.82
CA PRO A 113 -29.95 20.76 3.25
C PRO A 113 -28.69 20.47 4.12
N ILE A 114 -27.58 21.12 3.79
CA ILE A 114 -26.30 21.02 4.46
C ILE A 114 -25.76 22.43 4.66
N ASP A 115 -25.33 22.72 5.89
CA ASP A 115 -24.88 24.08 6.22
C ASP A 115 -23.50 24.39 5.68
N LYS A 116 -22.63 23.35 5.54
CA LYS A 116 -21.28 23.53 5.09
C LYS A 116 -20.82 22.34 4.22
N ILE A 117 -20.94 22.51 2.93
CA ILE A 117 -20.45 21.50 1.99
C ILE A 117 -18.92 21.52 2.02
N GLY A 118 -18.29 20.34 2.17
CA GLY A 118 -16.84 20.14 2.04
C GLY A 118 -16.43 19.90 0.60
N GLY A 119 -16.96 18.83 0.00
CA GLY A 119 -16.67 18.42 -1.36
C GLY A 119 -17.86 17.74 -2.02
N ILE A 120 -17.76 17.52 -3.31
CA ILE A 120 -18.81 16.85 -4.11
C ILE A 120 -18.18 15.90 -5.12
N ALA A 121 -18.88 14.81 -5.42
CA ALA A 121 -18.48 13.85 -6.45
C ALA A 121 -19.68 13.39 -7.28
N ASN A 122 -19.54 13.36 -8.60
CA ASN A 122 -20.54 12.85 -9.51
C ASN A 122 -20.25 11.38 -9.84
N TYR A 123 -21.27 10.54 -9.80
CA TYR A 123 -21.22 9.19 -10.34
C TYR A 123 -22.59 8.79 -10.91
N GLN A 124 -22.63 8.52 -12.20
CA GLN A 124 -23.86 8.24 -12.94
C GLN A 124 -24.90 9.36 -12.73
N ASN A 125 -26.10 9.02 -12.26
CA ASN A 125 -27.16 10.00 -11.96
C ASN A 125 -27.05 10.58 -10.55
N TYR A 126 -26.04 10.18 -9.76
CA TYR A 126 -25.92 10.57 -8.37
C TYR A 126 -24.87 11.64 -8.17
N LEU A 127 -25.18 12.55 -7.26
CA LEU A 127 -24.26 13.52 -6.71
C LEU A 127 -24.06 13.21 -5.23
N TYR A 128 -22.84 12.85 -4.86
CA TYR A 128 -22.42 12.66 -3.48
C TYR A 128 -21.97 14.00 -2.93
N ILE A 129 -22.45 14.36 -1.74
CA ILE A 129 -22.22 15.66 -1.13
C ILE A 129 -21.70 15.44 0.28
N LEU A 130 -20.49 15.90 0.56
CA LEU A 130 -19.86 15.81 1.87
C LEU A 130 -20.25 17.01 2.73
N ASP A 131 -20.81 16.75 3.89
CA ASP A 131 -20.96 17.74 4.97
C ASP A 131 -19.64 17.81 5.75
N ALA A 132 -18.97 18.96 5.69
CA ALA A 132 -17.67 19.16 6.33
C ALA A 132 -17.73 19.24 7.87
N ASP A 133 -18.89 19.52 8.44
CA ASP A 133 -19.06 19.65 9.88
C ASP A 133 -19.47 18.32 10.54
N SER A 134 -20.40 17.59 9.93
CA SER A 134 -20.84 16.28 10.47
C SER A 134 -20.04 15.10 9.92
N GLY A 135 -19.27 15.28 8.84
CA GLY A 135 -18.59 14.19 8.15
C GLY A 135 -19.54 13.23 7.42
N LYS A 136 -20.81 13.58 7.27
CA LYS A 136 -21.79 12.75 6.57
C LYS A 136 -21.75 13.00 5.06
N ILE A 137 -21.84 11.93 4.29
CA ILE A 137 -22.07 11.98 2.86
C ILE A 137 -23.55 11.80 2.59
N THR A 138 -24.15 12.76 1.87
CA THR A 138 -25.53 12.72 1.42
C THR A 138 -25.58 12.47 -0.08
N ILE A 139 -26.51 11.65 -0.53
CA ILE A 139 -26.65 11.25 -1.93
C ILE A 139 -27.87 11.98 -2.52
N TYR A 140 -27.67 12.68 -3.62
CA TYR A 140 -28.72 13.34 -4.40
C TYR A 140 -28.86 12.66 -5.75
N ASP A 141 -30.10 12.25 -6.09
CA ASP A 141 -30.42 11.72 -7.41
C ASP A 141 -30.79 12.89 -8.35
N LYS A 142 -29.95 13.11 -9.36
CA LYS A 142 -30.13 14.17 -10.36
C LYS A 142 -31.37 13.94 -11.25
N GLY A 143 -31.74 12.68 -11.48
CA GLY A 143 -32.88 12.32 -12.31
C GLY A 143 -34.22 12.59 -11.66
N THR A 144 -34.36 12.21 -10.39
CA THR A 144 -35.61 12.46 -9.59
C THR A 144 -35.56 13.76 -8.82
N GLN A 145 -34.39 14.42 -8.76
CA GLN A 145 -34.16 15.65 -7.97
C GLN A 145 -34.45 15.47 -6.47
N THR A 146 -34.13 14.32 -5.91
CA THR A 146 -34.41 13.97 -4.51
C THR A 146 -33.17 13.55 -3.74
N PHE A 147 -33.18 13.76 -2.42
CA PHE A 147 -32.15 13.26 -1.53
C PHE A 147 -32.48 11.84 -1.07
N LEU A 148 -31.53 10.88 -1.26
CA LEU A 148 -31.74 9.45 -0.99
C LEU A 148 -31.17 8.99 0.36
N GLY A 149 -30.74 9.89 1.22
CA GLY A 149 -30.03 9.53 2.44
C GLY A 149 -28.50 9.59 2.27
N GLY A 150 -27.76 8.67 2.89
CA GLY A 150 -26.30 8.66 2.87
C GLY A 150 -25.70 7.94 4.08
N PHE A 151 -24.40 8.12 4.33
CA PHE A 151 -23.65 7.44 5.39
C PHE A 151 -22.59 8.38 6.01
N PRO A 152 -22.20 8.15 7.28
CA PRO A 152 -21.10 8.89 7.90
C PRO A 152 -19.76 8.42 7.34
N THR A 153 -18.75 9.30 7.30
CA THR A 153 -17.39 8.94 6.97
C THR A 153 -16.60 8.44 8.19
N ASP A 154 -17.06 8.72 9.40
CA ASP A 154 -16.35 8.47 10.66
C ASP A 154 -14.94 9.09 10.68
N ARG A 155 -14.77 10.22 9.98
CA ARG A 155 -13.52 10.97 9.91
C ARG A 155 -13.63 12.29 10.66
N ALA A 156 -12.52 12.69 11.29
CA ALA A 156 -12.52 13.86 12.14
C ALA A 156 -12.57 15.16 11.33
N GLU A 157 -11.87 15.22 10.21
CA GLU A 157 -11.78 16.42 9.36
C GLU A 157 -11.81 16.09 7.86
N PRO A 158 -12.90 15.48 7.35
CA PRO A 158 -13.01 15.23 5.92
C PRO A 158 -13.12 16.55 5.14
N LYS A 159 -12.43 16.67 4.01
CA LYS A 159 -12.33 17.94 3.26
C LYS A 159 -12.91 17.88 1.86
N ASP A 160 -12.57 16.85 1.10
CA ASP A 160 -13.02 16.71 -0.29
C ASP A 160 -13.27 15.26 -0.64
N ILE A 161 -14.06 15.04 -1.70
CA ILE A 161 -14.41 13.71 -2.18
C ILE A 161 -14.32 13.62 -3.70
N CYS A 162 -13.96 12.46 -4.21
CA CYS A 162 -14.09 12.13 -5.64
C CYS A 162 -14.59 10.69 -5.83
N PHE A 163 -15.18 10.42 -6.99
CA PHE A 163 -15.61 9.08 -7.37
C PHE A 163 -14.69 8.53 -8.47
N ALA A 164 -14.09 7.39 -8.23
CA ALA A 164 -13.23 6.72 -9.20
C ALA A 164 -13.20 5.20 -8.93
N ARG A 165 -13.14 4.39 -10.00
CA ARG A 165 -13.02 2.93 -9.91
C ARG A 165 -14.10 2.31 -9.02
N ASP A 166 -15.36 2.70 -9.24
CA ASP A 166 -16.54 2.23 -8.49
C ASP A 166 -16.43 2.42 -6.96
N SER A 167 -15.58 3.34 -6.53
CA SER A 167 -15.36 3.67 -5.12
C SER A 167 -15.44 5.18 -4.90
N LEU A 168 -15.85 5.56 -3.70
CA LEU A 168 -15.81 6.94 -3.25
C LEU A 168 -14.54 7.16 -2.43
N TRP A 169 -13.81 8.22 -2.72
CA TRP A 169 -12.57 8.58 -2.04
C TRP A 169 -12.74 9.87 -1.28
N VAL A 170 -12.26 9.91 -0.05
CA VAL A 170 -12.43 11.04 0.88
C VAL A 170 -11.07 11.41 1.46
N THR A 171 -10.73 12.70 1.42
CA THR A 171 -9.53 13.23 2.09
C THR A 171 -9.84 13.58 3.54
N ASP A 172 -8.93 13.24 4.47
CA ASP A 172 -9.03 13.67 5.87
C ASP A 172 -7.77 14.44 6.27
N SER A 173 -7.93 15.71 6.66
CA SER A 173 -6.81 16.57 7.06
C SER A 173 -6.38 16.36 8.51
N SER A 174 -7.14 15.66 9.35
CA SER A 174 -6.73 15.36 10.72
C SER A 174 -5.55 14.42 10.79
N ASP A 175 -5.52 13.41 9.92
CA ASP A 175 -4.47 12.40 9.88
C ASP A 175 -3.64 12.41 8.59
N GLY A 176 -4.09 13.13 7.55
CA GLY A 176 -3.40 13.25 6.27
C GLY A 176 -3.51 11.97 5.42
N ASN A 177 -4.66 11.29 5.48
CA ASN A 177 -4.94 10.15 4.63
C ASN A 177 -6.05 10.46 3.61
N VAL A 178 -6.04 9.67 2.54
CA VAL A 178 -7.12 9.55 1.57
C VAL A 178 -7.75 8.19 1.77
N TYR A 179 -9.05 8.16 2.10
CA TYR A 179 -9.80 6.94 2.40
C TYR A 179 -10.66 6.52 1.23
N ARG A 180 -10.67 5.23 0.93
CA ARG A 180 -11.54 4.61 -0.07
C ARG A 180 -12.75 3.98 0.62
N TYR A 181 -13.93 4.29 0.13
CA TYR A 181 -15.21 3.79 0.63
C TYR A 181 -15.94 2.98 -0.44
N ASP A 182 -16.62 1.94 0.00
CA ASP A 182 -17.67 1.30 -0.78
C ASP A 182 -18.90 2.24 -0.76
N PRO A 183 -19.32 2.78 -1.91
CA PRO A 183 -20.42 3.75 -1.98
C PRO A 183 -21.79 3.16 -1.65
N THR A 184 -21.93 1.82 -1.64
CA THR A 184 -23.20 1.13 -1.38
C THR A 184 -23.51 1.03 0.12
N ASN A 185 -22.50 0.99 0.97
CA ASN A 185 -22.65 0.73 2.40
C ASN A 185 -21.82 1.66 3.30
N GLY A 186 -21.00 2.54 2.73
CA GLY A 186 -20.17 3.48 3.47
C GLY A 186 -18.97 2.85 4.20
N LYS A 187 -18.64 1.60 3.92
CA LYS A 187 -17.51 0.94 4.58
C LYS A 187 -16.17 1.35 3.96
N ILE A 188 -15.18 1.58 4.82
CA ILE A 188 -13.81 1.83 4.38
C ILE A 188 -13.20 0.53 3.83
N THR A 189 -12.73 0.59 2.60
CA THR A 189 -12.09 -0.52 1.89
C THR A 189 -10.61 -0.28 1.62
N GLY A 190 -10.10 0.91 1.93
CA GLY A 190 -8.69 1.21 1.76
C GLY A 190 -8.31 2.61 2.24
N SER A 191 -7.02 2.88 2.37
CA SER A 191 -6.50 4.24 2.51
C SER A 191 -5.09 4.37 1.96
N VAL A 192 -4.75 5.58 1.54
CA VAL A 192 -3.43 5.96 1.05
C VAL A 192 -2.97 7.19 1.84
N ARG A 193 -1.71 7.21 2.27
CA ARG A 193 -1.16 8.38 2.94
C ARG A 193 -0.86 9.48 1.93
N ALA A 194 -1.35 10.67 2.21
CA ALA A 194 -1.01 11.86 1.43
C ALA A 194 0.34 12.45 1.86
N PRO A 195 1.00 13.22 0.99
CA PRO A 195 2.31 13.82 1.27
C PRO A 195 2.26 14.94 2.32
N SER A 196 1.08 15.47 2.61
CA SER A 196 0.86 16.45 3.68
C SER A 196 -0.49 16.23 4.36
N LYS A 197 -0.75 16.93 5.46
CA LYS A 197 -2.04 16.86 6.15
C LYS A 197 -3.07 17.85 5.62
N ASP A 198 -2.68 19.04 5.17
CA ASP A 198 -3.63 20.08 4.74
C ASP A 198 -4.09 19.87 3.29
N ILE A 199 -4.76 18.74 3.06
CA ILE A 199 -5.31 18.36 1.77
C ILE A 199 -6.69 19.01 1.58
N ARG A 200 -6.91 19.67 0.44
CA ARG A 200 -8.12 20.43 0.14
C ARG A 200 -8.81 20.05 -1.16
N GLY A 201 -8.29 19.09 -1.87
CA GLY A 201 -8.86 18.62 -3.13
C GLY A 201 -8.33 17.26 -3.52
N ILE A 202 -9.12 16.50 -4.27
CA ILE A 202 -8.73 15.17 -4.75
C ILE A 202 -9.29 14.89 -6.14
N ALA A 203 -8.43 14.33 -7.00
CA ALA A 203 -8.83 13.71 -8.27
C ALA A 203 -8.04 12.40 -8.45
N ILE A 204 -8.64 11.42 -9.12
CA ILE A 204 -8.00 10.12 -9.38
C ILE A 204 -8.03 9.83 -10.88
N LEU A 205 -6.85 9.57 -11.44
CA LEU A 205 -6.65 9.23 -12.84
C LEU A 205 -5.81 7.95 -12.92
N GLY A 206 -6.39 6.91 -13.50
CA GLY A 206 -5.71 5.62 -13.57
C GLY A 206 -5.24 5.13 -12.18
N SER A 207 -3.95 4.88 -12.00
CA SER A 207 -3.33 4.46 -10.74
C SER A 207 -2.68 5.62 -9.97
N ARG A 208 -3.13 6.85 -10.19
CA ARG A 208 -2.57 8.05 -9.58
C ARG A 208 -3.66 8.84 -8.87
N ILE A 209 -3.39 9.22 -7.63
CA ILE A 209 -4.18 10.17 -6.86
C ILE A 209 -3.48 11.51 -6.95
N TYR A 210 -4.22 12.53 -7.32
CA TYR A 210 -3.80 13.92 -7.31
C TYR A 210 -4.49 14.61 -6.15
N VAL A 211 -3.73 15.30 -5.31
CA VAL A 211 -4.27 16.02 -4.15
C VAL A 211 -3.80 17.47 -4.16
N VAL A 212 -4.68 18.36 -3.76
CA VAL A 212 -4.36 19.76 -3.52
C VAL A 212 -3.73 19.88 -2.15
N ASP A 213 -2.45 20.14 -2.10
CA ASP A 213 -1.72 20.50 -0.88
C ASP A 213 -1.78 22.03 -0.70
N ARG A 214 -2.59 22.47 0.26
CA ARG A 214 -2.76 23.89 0.52
C ARG A 214 -1.51 24.53 1.11
N THR A 215 -0.70 23.79 1.85
CA THR A 215 0.50 24.31 2.51
C THR A 215 1.58 24.67 1.47
N SER A 216 1.88 23.77 0.54
CA SER A 216 2.83 24.03 -0.55
C SER A 216 2.20 24.76 -1.73
N ARG A 217 0.86 24.81 -1.82
CA ARG A 217 0.09 25.36 -2.96
C ARG A 217 0.38 24.66 -4.27
N GLU A 218 0.46 23.34 -4.21
CA GLU A 218 0.78 22.49 -5.35
C GLU A 218 -0.21 21.34 -5.46
N VAL A 219 -0.36 20.81 -6.66
CA VAL A 219 -0.97 19.51 -6.87
C VAL A 219 0.10 18.44 -6.67
N LYS A 220 -0.05 17.62 -5.64
CA LYS A 220 0.84 16.49 -5.36
C LYS A 220 0.28 15.23 -5.98
N LYS A 221 1.16 14.45 -6.59
CA LYS A 221 0.83 13.14 -7.17
C LYS A 221 1.24 12.02 -6.23
N ILE A 222 0.34 11.06 -6.05
CA ILE A 222 0.57 9.84 -5.29
C ILE A 222 0.30 8.66 -6.23
N SER A 223 1.34 7.90 -6.57
CA SER A 223 1.15 6.63 -7.26
C SER A 223 0.70 5.57 -6.25
N PHE A 224 -0.24 4.73 -6.62
CA PHE A 224 -0.72 3.66 -5.77
C PHE A 224 -0.99 2.38 -6.57
N VAL A 225 -0.86 1.24 -5.89
CA VAL A 225 -1.26 -0.06 -6.40
C VAL A 225 -2.42 -0.54 -5.54
N GLU A 226 -3.48 -0.93 -6.19
CA GLU A 226 -4.70 -1.42 -5.56
C GLU A 226 -4.91 -2.89 -5.90
N THR A 227 -5.17 -3.69 -4.88
CA THR A 227 -5.62 -5.07 -5.00
C THR A 227 -6.85 -5.27 -4.10
N ASP A 228 -7.45 -6.45 -4.16
CA ASP A 228 -8.53 -6.86 -3.26
C ASP A 228 -8.08 -7.02 -1.79
N ARG A 229 -6.77 -7.05 -1.54
CA ARG A 229 -6.18 -7.31 -0.22
C ARG A 229 -5.50 -6.11 0.41
N PHE A 230 -4.91 -5.23 -0.39
CA PHE A 230 -4.16 -4.10 0.12
C PHE A 230 -4.13 -2.91 -0.85
N LEU A 231 -3.82 -1.76 -0.29
CA LEU A 231 -3.37 -0.57 -1.01
C LEU A 231 -1.91 -0.30 -0.68
N SER A 232 -1.10 -0.07 -1.69
CA SER A 232 0.28 0.38 -1.52
C SER A 232 0.53 1.70 -2.21
N SER A 233 1.33 2.56 -1.58
CA SER A 233 1.67 3.90 -2.09
C SER A 233 3.00 4.37 -1.56
N GLY A 234 3.53 5.40 -2.15
CA GLY A 234 4.86 5.91 -1.83
C GLY A 234 5.95 4.93 -2.22
N GLU A 235 7.18 5.35 -2.11
CA GLU A 235 8.33 4.52 -2.36
C GLU A 235 9.56 5.11 -1.68
N ALA A 236 10.33 4.26 -1.01
CA ALA A 236 11.64 4.60 -0.49
C ALA A 236 12.66 3.55 -0.95
N THR A 237 13.89 3.98 -1.15
CA THR A 237 15.00 3.09 -1.51
C THR A 237 16.11 3.27 -0.50
N TYR A 238 16.53 2.15 0.10
CA TYR A 238 17.61 2.08 1.07
C TYR A 238 18.72 1.20 0.55
N LEU A 239 19.93 1.69 0.62
CA LEU A 239 21.14 0.90 0.42
C LEU A 239 21.66 0.48 1.78
N ILE A 240 21.55 -0.80 2.08
CA ILE A 240 21.78 -1.35 3.42
C ILE A 240 23.03 -2.21 3.42
N ASN A 241 23.94 -1.92 4.35
CA ASN A 241 25.08 -2.76 4.66
C ASN A 241 24.84 -3.49 5.98
N VAL A 242 25.04 -4.81 5.96
CA VAL A 242 24.84 -5.70 7.10
C VAL A 242 26.17 -6.40 7.41
N LYS A 243 26.58 -6.33 8.67
CA LYS A 243 27.70 -7.07 9.19
C LYS A 243 27.20 -8.07 10.23
N LEU A 244 27.47 -9.35 9.95
CA LEU A 244 27.13 -10.45 10.84
C LEU A 244 28.40 -10.88 11.60
N LYS A 245 28.28 -11.07 12.91
CA LYS A 245 29.31 -11.76 13.73
C LYS A 245 28.72 -13.07 14.22
N TYR A 246 29.36 -14.16 13.94
CA TYR A 246 28.89 -15.51 14.26
C TYR A 246 30.04 -16.43 14.62
N SER A 247 29.77 -17.59 15.19
CA SER A 247 30.81 -18.59 15.53
C SER A 247 30.64 -19.86 14.69
N LEU A 248 31.78 -20.45 14.31
CA LEU A 248 31.89 -21.74 13.62
C LEU A 248 32.62 -22.77 14.50
N ASP A 249 32.33 -22.85 15.78
CA ASP A 249 33.00 -23.76 16.72
C ASP A 249 32.53 -25.22 16.62
N ASP A 250 31.36 -25.45 16.00
CA ASP A 250 30.81 -26.79 15.85
C ASP A 250 31.63 -27.60 14.78
N PRO A 251 32.29 -28.67 15.18
CA PRO A 251 33.10 -29.51 14.26
C PRO A 251 32.26 -30.20 13.16
N THR A 252 30.93 -30.32 13.36
CA THR A 252 30.02 -30.91 12.34
C THR A 252 29.82 -30.01 11.14
N LEU A 253 30.26 -28.75 11.21
CA LEU A 253 30.18 -27.79 10.12
C LEU A 253 31.20 -28.05 9.00
N VAL A 254 32.29 -28.77 9.28
CA VAL A 254 33.33 -29.04 8.29
C VAL A 254 32.81 -29.94 7.18
N GLY A 255 32.99 -29.50 5.93
CA GLY A 255 32.46 -30.16 4.75
C GLY A 255 30.99 -29.85 4.45
N GLY A 256 30.32 -29.13 5.35
CA GLY A 256 28.94 -28.65 5.15
C GLY A 256 28.87 -27.39 4.29
N THR A 257 27.70 -26.80 4.28
CA THR A 257 27.42 -25.59 3.47
C THR A 257 26.83 -24.49 4.38
N LEU A 258 27.41 -23.32 4.26
CA LEU A 258 26.90 -22.10 4.87
C LEU A 258 26.01 -21.38 3.84
N GLY A 259 24.79 -21.06 4.19
CA GLY A 259 23.83 -20.35 3.36
C GLY A 259 23.52 -18.97 3.92
N LEU A 260 23.53 -17.96 3.06
CA LEU A 260 23.12 -16.60 3.39
C LEU A 260 21.85 -16.27 2.64
N LEU A 261 20.73 -16.17 3.37
CA LEU A 261 19.43 -15.83 2.82
C LEU A 261 19.32 -14.33 2.54
N PRO A 262 18.72 -13.93 1.43
CA PRO A 262 18.34 -12.55 1.22
C PRO A 262 17.21 -12.15 2.17
N PRO A 263 17.05 -10.85 2.45
CA PRO A 263 15.82 -10.36 3.03
C PRO A 263 14.61 -10.74 2.18
N PRO A 264 13.44 -10.96 2.79
CA PRO A 264 12.27 -11.43 2.05
C PRO A 264 11.78 -10.38 1.03
N THR A 265 11.35 -10.83 -0.13
CA THR A 265 10.56 -10.00 -1.06
C THR A 265 9.08 -10.18 -0.75
N THR A 266 8.35 -9.07 -0.63
CA THR A 266 6.94 -9.03 -0.24
C THR A 266 6.18 -7.98 -1.05
N GLU A 267 4.90 -7.80 -0.78
CA GLU A 267 4.12 -6.66 -1.30
C GLU A 267 4.68 -5.32 -0.84
N HIS A 268 5.28 -5.31 0.36
CA HIS A 268 5.87 -4.13 0.98
C HIS A 268 7.27 -3.81 0.47
N GLN A 269 8.08 -4.81 0.10
CA GLN A 269 9.48 -4.58 -0.26
C GLN A 269 9.99 -5.48 -1.39
N ARG A 270 10.93 -4.94 -2.17
CA ARG A 270 11.70 -5.66 -3.18
C ARG A 270 13.17 -5.51 -2.89
N ILE A 271 13.90 -6.64 -2.91
CA ILE A 271 15.32 -6.69 -2.65
C ILE A 271 16.08 -6.88 -3.98
N ARG A 272 17.13 -6.11 -4.16
CA ARG A 272 18.00 -6.16 -5.35
C ARG A 272 19.46 -6.08 -4.96
N ASN A 273 20.32 -6.48 -5.88
CA ASN A 273 21.77 -6.25 -5.82
C ASN A 273 22.44 -6.77 -4.54
N MET A 274 21.95 -7.90 -3.98
CA MET A 274 22.59 -8.52 -2.82
C MET A 274 23.96 -9.07 -3.20
N LYS A 275 24.99 -8.60 -2.51
CA LYS A 275 26.40 -9.03 -2.68
C LYS A 275 27.09 -9.13 -1.33
N THR A 276 28.11 -9.98 -1.26
CA THR A 276 28.99 -10.08 -0.11
C THR A 276 30.45 -9.82 -0.51
N LYS A 277 31.24 -9.32 0.44
CA LYS A 277 32.68 -9.12 0.27
C LYS A 277 33.48 -10.44 0.26
N ASP A 278 32.92 -11.54 0.78
CA ASP A 278 33.56 -12.84 0.72
C ASP A 278 33.34 -13.49 -0.66
N PRO A 279 34.40 -13.59 -1.52
CA PRO A 279 34.28 -14.13 -2.88
C PRO A 279 33.99 -15.63 -2.92
N LYS A 280 34.11 -16.34 -1.78
CA LYS A 280 33.79 -17.78 -1.68
C LYS A 280 32.28 -18.02 -1.71
N PHE A 281 31.45 -17.02 -1.40
CA PHE A 281 30.02 -17.15 -1.56
C PHE A 281 29.61 -17.05 -3.02
N LYS A 282 28.83 -18.03 -3.48
CA LYS A 282 28.30 -18.11 -4.85
C LYS A 282 26.79 -18.16 -4.84
N GLY A 283 26.19 -17.77 -5.96
CA GLY A 283 24.73 -17.90 -6.15
C GLY A 283 24.29 -19.36 -6.06
N ASP A 284 23.26 -19.62 -5.26
CA ASP A 284 22.74 -20.97 -4.98
C ASP A 284 21.24 -20.89 -4.63
N SER A 285 20.62 -22.04 -4.38
CA SER A 285 19.28 -22.17 -3.83
C SER A 285 19.34 -22.71 -2.41
N VAL A 286 18.89 -21.91 -1.45
CA VAL A 286 18.81 -22.29 -0.03
C VAL A 286 17.33 -22.24 0.37
N LEU A 287 16.78 -23.35 0.86
CA LEU A 287 15.35 -23.48 1.18
C LEU A 287 14.41 -23.09 0.02
N GLY A 288 14.84 -23.37 -1.23
CA GLY A 288 14.06 -23.00 -2.41
C GLY A 288 14.10 -21.51 -2.80
N VAL A 289 14.86 -20.70 -2.06
CA VAL A 289 15.05 -19.27 -2.33
C VAL A 289 16.41 -19.03 -2.98
N ARG A 290 16.47 -18.14 -3.96
CA ARG A 290 17.74 -17.69 -4.54
C ARG A 290 18.55 -16.95 -3.48
N ALA A 291 19.69 -17.52 -3.12
CA ALA A 291 20.54 -17.11 -2.00
C ALA A 291 22.03 -17.14 -2.38
N LEU A 292 22.88 -16.89 -1.42
CA LEU A 292 24.34 -17.09 -1.56
C LEU A 292 24.76 -18.26 -0.67
N SER A 293 25.66 -19.11 -1.15
CA SER A 293 26.21 -20.20 -0.34
C SER A 293 27.72 -20.34 -0.47
N LYS A 294 28.30 -20.93 0.56
CA LYS A 294 29.76 -21.26 0.63
C LYS A 294 29.92 -22.64 1.22
N LYS A 295 30.73 -23.52 0.59
CA LYS A 295 31.15 -24.76 1.20
C LYS A 295 32.22 -24.48 2.24
N LEU A 296 32.10 -25.11 3.41
CA LEU A 296 33.05 -25.01 4.50
C LEU A 296 34.12 -26.10 4.35
N GLY A 297 35.38 -25.70 4.17
CA GLY A 297 36.56 -26.57 4.10
C GLY A 297 37.20 -26.79 5.47
N ILE A 298 38.21 -27.66 5.50
CA ILE A 298 39.02 -27.91 6.71
C ILE A 298 39.81 -26.64 7.09
N ASP A 299 40.20 -25.87 6.09
CA ASP A 299 41.02 -24.65 6.25
C ASP A 299 40.19 -23.39 6.53
N ASP A 300 38.84 -23.51 6.59
CA ASP A 300 38.02 -22.36 6.97
C ASP A 300 38.23 -22.04 8.46
N PRO A 301 38.34 -20.76 8.80
CA PRO A 301 38.59 -20.32 10.16
C PRO A 301 37.52 -20.82 11.13
N LYS A 302 37.95 -21.36 12.28
CA LYS A 302 37.08 -21.69 13.40
C LYS A 302 36.93 -20.48 14.34
N GLY A 303 35.97 -20.54 15.23
CA GLY A 303 35.72 -19.45 16.19
C GLY A 303 34.91 -18.31 15.62
N SER A 304 35.10 -17.13 16.17
CA SER A 304 34.36 -15.93 15.81
C SER A 304 34.70 -15.48 14.39
N GLN A 305 33.69 -15.35 13.58
CA GLN A 305 33.76 -14.93 12.18
C GLN A 305 32.93 -13.67 11.94
N SER A 306 33.27 -12.96 10.85
CA SER A 306 32.48 -11.81 10.40
C SER A 306 32.17 -11.94 8.92
N LEU A 307 30.92 -11.71 8.55
CA LEU A 307 30.45 -11.66 7.17
C LEU A 307 29.79 -10.31 6.91
N GLU A 308 30.25 -9.63 5.87
CA GLU A 308 29.65 -8.35 5.46
C GLU A 308 29.00 -8.52 4.10
N TYR A 309 27.77 -8.06 3.99
CA TYR A 309 27.02 -8.04 2.74
C TYR A 309 26.16 -6.79 2.66
N HIS A 310 25.78 -6.43 1.44
CA HIS A 310 24.92 -5.29 1.19
C HIS A 310 23.83 -5.64 0.19
N PHE A 311 22.77 -4.88 0.22
CA PHE A 311 21.63 -4.99 -0.69
C PHE A 311 20.88 -3.67 -0.81
N GLU A 312 20.12 -3.54 -1.89
CA GLU A 312 19.15 -2.48 -2.10
C GLU A 312 17.77 -2.98 -1.70
N ALA A 313 17.10 -2.26 -0.79
CA ALA A 313 15.72 -2.47 -0.42
C ALA A 313 14.87 -1.32 -0.96
N ARG A 314 13.91 -1.65 -1.80
CA ARG A 314 12.88 -0.74 -2.29
C ARG A 314 11.59 -1.05 -1.57
N THR A 315 11.10 -0.12 -0.75
CA THR A 315 9.95 -0.29 0.13
C THR A 315 8.81 0.61 -0.29
N THR A 316 7.59 0.20 0.06
CA THR A 316 6.36 0.99 -0.14
C THR A 316 5.55 0.99 1.15
N ASN A 317 4.73 2.02 1.36
CA ASN A 317 3.66 1.95 2.35
C ASN A 317 2.62 0.94 1.89
N VAL A 318 2.35 -0.07 2.70
CA VAL A 318 1.28 -1.03 2.43
C VAL A 318 0.29 -1.02 3.58
N ARG A 319 -0.98 -0.91 3.25
CA ARG A 319 -2.06 -1.01 4.21
C ARG A 319 -2.99 -2.14 3.79
N TYR A 320 -3.13 -3.13 4.67
CA TYR A 320 -4.01 -4.26 4.52
C TYR A 320 -5.34 -3.97 5.19
N TYR A 321 -6.43 -4.28 4.52
CA TYR A 321 -7.79 -4.16 5.06
C TYR A 321 -8.42 -5.54 5.12
N VAL A 322 -8.43 -6.09 6.32
CA VAL A 322 -9.06 -7.38 6.59
C VAL A 322 -10.51 -7.14 6.96
N ILE A 323 -11.41 -7.41 6.03
CA ILE A 323 -12.85 -7.30 6.24
C ILE A 323 -13.31 -8.45 7.14
N ASP A 324 -14.26 -8.19 8.04
CA ASP A 324 -14.81 -9.21 8.96
C ASP A 324 -15.32 -10.47 8.23
N ASP A 325 -15.75 -10.36 6.98
CA ASP A 325 -16.19 -11.50 6.19
C ASP A 325 -15.06 -12.48 5.86
N PHE A 326 -13.81 -12.04 5.72
CA PHE A 326 -12.66 -12.96 5.62
C PHE A 326 -12.45 -13.72 6.93
N LEU A 327 -12.66 -13.06 8.06
CA LEU A 327 -12.47 -13.66 9.38
C LEU A 327 -13.59 -14.64 9.75
N LYS A 328 -14.73 -14.59 9.06
CA LYS A 328 -15.88 -15.51 9.24
C LYS A 328 -15.81 -16.74 8.34
N LYS A 329 -14.93 -16.77 7.33
CA LYS A 329 -14.82 -17.92 6.42
C LYS A 329 -14.21 -19.12 7.14
N LYS A 330 -14.89 -20.27 7.04
CA LYS A 330 -14.40 -21.58 7.48
C LYS A 330 -13.43 -22.14 6.45
N GLU A 331 -12.25 -21.55 6.31
CA GLU A 331 -11.21 -22.14 5.49
C GLU A 331 -10.23 -22.92 6.36
N GLU A 332 -9.82 -24.08 5.91
CA GLU A 332 -8.79 -24.87 6.58
C GLU A 332 -7.45 -24.16 6.44
N ILE A 333 -6.68 -24.15 7.54
CA ILE A 333 -5.30 -23.66 7.49
C ILE A 333 -4.50 -24.66 6.64
N PRO A 334 -3.81 -24.19 5.59
CA PRO A 334 -2.98 -25.05 4.76
C PRO A 334 -1.99 -25.87 5.58
N THR A 335 -1.79 -27.13 5.20
CA THR A 335 -0.95 -28.07 5.96
C THR A 335 0.52 -27.69 5.99
N ASP A 336 1.01 -26.99 4.99
CA ASP A 336 2.35 -26.42 4.90
C ASP A 336 2.60 -25.33 5.95
N LEU A 337 1.55 -24.79 6.57
CA LEU A 337 1.66 -23.83 7.68
C LEU A 337 1.78 -24.49 9.06
N ALA A 338 1.79 -25.82 9.15
CA ALA A 338 1.97 -26.52 10.40
C ALA A 338 3.21 -26.10 11.23
N PRO A 339 4.37 -25.78 10.64
CA PRO A 339 5.53 -25.28 11.39
C PRO A 339 5.29 -23.94 12.09
N PHE A 340 4.31 -23.17 11.62
CA PHE A 340 3.99 -21.83 12.12
C PHE A 340 2.95 -21.82 13.24
N THR A 341 2.51 -23.01 13.71
CA THR A 341 1.60 -23.17 14.83
C THR A 341 2.20 -24.11 15.87
N LYS A 342 1.97 -23.84 17.15
CA LYS A 342 2.36 -24.77 18.23
C LYS A 342 1.41 -25.95 18.34
N ASN A 343 0.13 -25.70 18.19
CA ASN A 343 -0.92 -26.69 18.30
C ASN A 343 -1.58 -26.94 16.95
N LYS A 344 -1.74 -28.20 16.57
CA LYS A 344 -2.63 -28.56 15.46
C LYS A 344 -4.06 -28.25 15.88
N VAL A 345 -4.52 -27.04 15.57
CA VAL A 345 -5.94 -26.73 15.76
C VAL A 345 -6.69 -27.36 14.60
N THR A 346 -7.48 -28.35 14.94
CA THR A 346 -8.55 -28.81 14.06
C THR A 346 -9.61 -27.70 14.08
N VAL A 347 -9.54 -26.79 13.13
CA VAL A 347 -10.42 -25.60 12.99
C VAL A 347 -11.88 -26.02 12.72
N LYS A 348 -12.25 -27.30 12.90
CA LYS A 348 -13.55 -27.84 12.50
C LYS A 348 -14.76 -27.19 13.16
N ASP A 349 -14.63 -26.58 14.34
CA ASP A 349 -15.84 -26.22 15.10
C ASP A 349 -15.99 -24.77 15.58
N LYS A 350 -14.98 -23.91 15.41
CA LYS A 350 -15.02 -22.52 15.94
C LYS A 350 -14.55 -21.48 14.92
N ALA A 351 -15.10 -21.54 13.73
CA ALA A 351 -14.79 -20.61 12.65
C ALA A 351 -15.12 -19.16 13.00
N GLY A 352 -14.57 -18.23 12.32
CA GLY A 352 -14.95 -16.82 12.27
C GLY A 352 -14.72 -16.05 13.58
N ASN A 353 -15.58 -16.19 14.54
CA ASN A 353 -15.50 -15.46 15.81
C ASN A 353 -14.23 -15.78 16.61
N TYR A 354 -13.73 -16.98 16.52
CA TYR A 354 -12.51 -17.37 17.23
C TYR A 354 -11.27 -16.61 16.77
N PHE A 355 -11.09 -16.44 15.46
CA PHE A 355 -9.99 -15.63 14.92
C PHE A 355 -10.16 -14.16 15.28
N ILE A 356 -11.39 -13.63 15.15
CA ILE A 356 -11.70 -12.26 15.52
C ILE A 356 -11.42 -12.03 17.01
N ASP A 357 -11.98 -12.88 17.87
CA ASP A 357 -11.88 -12.71 19.33
C ASP A 357 -10.45 -12.86 19.83
N LYS A 358 -9.67 -13.78 19.21
CA LYS A 358 -8.28 -14.03 19.64
C LYS A 358 -7.28 -13.06 19.04
N ILE A 359 -7.37 -12.75 17.76
CA ILE A 359 -6.46 -11.78 17.10
C ILE A 359 -6.69 -10.37 17.63
N PHE A 360 -7.94 -10.03 18.00
CA PHE A 360 -8.31 -8.68 18.41
C PHE A 360 -8.62 -8.53 19.90
N ASP A 361 -8.34 -9.57 20.70
CA ASP A 361 -8.41 -9.43 22.17
C ASP A 361 -7.43 -8.34 22.62
N ALA A 362 -7.99 -7.28 23.20
CA ALA A 362 -7.21 -6.12 23.65
C ALA A 362 -6.10 -6.50 24.65
N ARG A 363 -6.24 -7.62 25.36
CA ARG A 363 -5.25 -8.12 26.31
C ARG A 363 -4.01 -8.69 25.63
N LEU A 364 -4.15 -9.27 24.42
CA LEU A 364 -3.02 -9.78 23.66
C LEU A 364 -2.07 -8.69 23.21
N PHE A 365 -2.61 -7.53 22.80
CA PHE A 365 -1.82 -6.40 22.34
C PHE A 365 -1.19 -5.55 23.46
N ARG A 366 -1.49 -5.88 24.71
CA ARG A 366 -0.85 -5.28 25.90
C ARG A 366 0.24 -6.17 26.51
N SER A 367 0.34 -7.42 26.06
CA SER A 367 1.37 -8.34 26.54
C SER A 367 2.73 -7.99 25.92
N ASP A 368 3.77 -8.49 26.56
CA ASP A 368 5.10 -8.50 25.96
C ASP A 368 5.10 -9.31 24.65
N TRP A 369 6.16 -9.18 23.88
CA TRP A 369 6.27 -9.77 22.56
C TRP A 369 6.22 -11.32 22.59
N ASP A 370 6.83 -11.94 23.62
CA ASP A 370 6.84 -13.40 23.77
C ASP A 370 5.48 -13.92 24.23
N GLY A 371 4.80 -13.19 25.08
CA GLY A 371 3.42 -13.47 25.48
C GLY A 371 2.46 -13.41 24.28
N LEU A 372 2.60 -12.44 23.40
CA LEU A 372 1.81 -12.33 22.18
C LEU A 372 2.06 -13.53 21.24
N LYS A 373 3.32 -13.86 20.95
CA LYS A 373 3.71 -15.03 20.13
C LYS A 373 3.10 -16.32 20.70
N LYS A 374 3.31 -16.54 21.99
CA LYS A 374 2.81 -17.73 22.68
C LYS A 374 1.29 -17.83 22.60
N SER A 375 0.59 -16.77 22.89
CA SER A 375 -0.86 -16.74 22.91
C SER A 375 -1.48 -17.00 21.53
N LEU A 376 -0.95 -16.38 20.48
CA LEU A 376 -1.40 -16.59 19.11
C LEU A 376 -1.12 -18.04 18.66
N SER A 377 0.09 -18.54 18.93
CA SER A 377 0.47 -19.90 18.56
C SER A 377 -0.30 -20.98 19.34
N ASP A 378 -0.52 -20.79 20.64
CA ASP A 378 -1.34 -21.67 21.47
C ASP A 378 -2.80 -21.70 21.00
N SER A 379 -3.26 -20.60 20.41
CA SER A 379 -4.58 -20.47 19.78
C SER A 379 -4.67 -21.09 18.38
N GLY A 380 -3.56 -21.65 17.87
CA GLY A 380 -3.49 -22.27 16.53
C GLY A 380 -3.48 -21.29 15.38
N ILE A 381 -3.21 -20.02 15.66
CA ILE A 381 -3.01 -19.01 14.61
C ILE A 381 -1.59 -19.15 14.07
N PRO A 382 -1.39 -19.41 12.76
CA PRO A 382 -0.06 -19.46 12.20
C PRO A 382 0.62 -18.11 12.32
N ILE A 383 1.80 -18.10 12.93
CA ILE A 383 2.61 -16.90 13.11
C ILE A 383 4.03 -17.15 12.65
N ARG A 384 4.70 -16.13 12.17
CA ARG A 384 6.14 -16.13 11.94
C ARG A 384 6.77 -14.85 12.46
N PRO A 385 7.77 -14.92 13.32
CA PRO A 385 8.57 -13.79 13.72
C PRO A 385 9.33 -13.18 12.55
N VAL A 386 9.36 -11.86 12.50
CA VAL A 386 10.08 -11.08 11.49
C VAL A 386 10.95 -10.05 12.21
N ARG A 387 12.25 -10.05 11.93
CA ARG A 387 13.12 -8.98 12.35
C ARG A 387 13.14 -7.89 11.30
N THR A 388 12.79 -6.70 11.72
CA THR A 388 12.74 -5.52 10.88
C THR A 388 13.71 -4.46 11.37
N ILE A 389 14.03 -3.52 10.51
CA ILE A 389 14.70 -2.28 10.88
C ILE A 389 13.84 -1.09 10.45
N SER A 390 13.69 -0.12 11.34
CA SER A 390 12.98 1.13 11.06
C SER A 390 13.97 2.25 10.80
N PHE A 391 13.73 3.00 9.74
CA PHE A 391 14.44 4.20 9.33
C PHE A 391 13.63 5.47 9.58
N ALA A 392 12.63 5.42 10.44
CA ALA A 392 11.89 6.62 10.88
C ALA A 392 12.83 7.72 11.40
N ASN A 393 13.97 7.31 11.99
CA ASN A 393 15.11 8.16 12.22
C ASN A 393 16.32 7.63 11.42
N PRO A 394 16.64 8.20 10.25
CA PRO A 394 17.74 7.72 9.41
C PRO A 394 19.12 7.74 10.04
N THR A 395 19.34 8.65 11.01
CA THR A 395 20.62 8.77 11.75
C THR A 395 20.77 7.75 12.86
N SER A 396 19.69 7.11 13.28
CA SER A 396 19.67 6.10 14.34
C SER A 396 18.63 5.02 14.00
N PRO A 397 18.94 4.14 13.04
CA PRO A 397 18.06 3.03 12.69
C PRO A 397 17.87 2.09 13.87
N ALA A 398 16.64 1.64 14.08
CA ALA A 398 16.29 0.79 15.20
C ALA A 398 15.76 -0.56 14.76
N PHE A 399 16.25 -1.65 15.38
CA PHE A 399 15.63 -2.96 15.22
C PHE A 399 14.26 -2.99 15.86
N LYS A 400 13.32 -3.61 15.15
CA LYS A 400 11.97 -3.83 15.63
C LYS A 400 11.52 -5.24 15.24
N ASP A 401 11.16 -6.04 16.23
CA ASP A 401 10.56 -7.33 15.97
C ASP A 401 9.07 -7.14 15.69
N THR A 402 8.60 -7.79 14.62
CA THR A 402 7.21 -7.85 14.21
C THR A 402 6.78 -9.29 14.05
N LEU A 403 5.48 -9.53 13.91
CA LEU A 403 4.94 -10.82 13.57
C LEU A 403 4.14 -10.67 12.27
N ASP A 404 4.28 -11.67 11.40
CA ASP A 404 3.24 -11.91 10.42
C ASP A 404 2.29 -12.96 10.99
N ILE A 405 0.99 -12.73 10.87
CA ILE A 405 -0.07 -13.72 11.16
C ILE A 405 -0.70 -14.16 9.85
N TYR A 406 -1.11 -15.42 9.79
CA TYR A 406 -1.85 -15.92 8.64
C TYR A 406 -3.36 -15.87 8.91
N ILE A 407 -4.08 -15.23 8.02
CA ILE A 407 -5.55 -15.14 8.05
C ILE A 407 -6.10 -15.99 6.91
N PRO A 408 -6.88 -17.06 7.19
CA PRO A 408 -7.46 -17.90 6.15
C PRO A 408 -8.24 -17.11 5.11
N GLY A 409 -8.04 -17.43 3.83
CA GLY A 409 -8.64 -16.72 2.69
C GLY A 409 -8.06 -15.34 2.40
N PHE A 410 -7.25 -14.79 3.32
CA PHE A 410 -6.57 -13.50 3.13
C PHE A 410 -5.06 -13.64 2.94
N GLY A 411 -4.40 -14.48 3.73
CA GLY A 411 -2.96 -14.71 3.70
C GLY A 411 -2.21 -14.05 4.85
N TRP A 412 -0.91 -13.85 4.68
CA TRP A 412 -0.05 -13.26 5.69
C TRP A 412 -0.26 -11.74 5.84
N VAL A 413 -0.39 -11.29 7.08
CA VAL A 413 -0.57 -9.89 7.44
C VAL A 413 0.43 -9.52 8.54
N PRO A 414 1.21 -8.44 8.38
CA PRO A 414 2.12 -7.97 9.42
C PRO A 414 1.34 -7.36 10.58
N ILE A 415 1.70 -7.74 11.82
CA ILE A 415 1.16 -7.11 13.03
C ILE A 415 2.28 -6.60 13.91
N SER A 416 1.94 -5.66 14.78
CA SER A 416 2.81 -5.17 15.84
C SER A 416 2.15 -5.37 17.21
N THR A 417 2.82 -5.01 18.29
CA THR A 417 2.22 -5.00 19.63
C THR A 417 1.13 -3.93 19.80
N ILE A 418 1.01 -3.02 18.82
CA ILE A 418 -0.06 -2.03 18.78
C ILE A 418 -1.31 -2.70 18.19
N ARG A 419 -2.43 -2.53 18.90
CA ARG A 419 -3.71 -3.03 18.43
C ARG A 419 -4.05 -2.43 17.07
N PRO A 420 -4.47 -3.24 16.08
CA PRO A 420 -4.91 -2.72 14.79
C PRO A 420 -6.10 -1.78 14.95
N GLU A 421 -6.12 -0.73 14.15
CA GLU A 421 -7.24 0.20 14.11
C GLU A 421 -8.50 -0.54 13.64
N LYS A 422 -9.56 -0.46 14.44
CA LYS A 422 -10.87 -0.95 14.04
C LYS A 422 -11.59 0.17 13.31
N ILE A 423 -11.92 -0.09 12.05
CA ILE A 423 -12.73 0.80 11.23
C ILE A 423 -13.99 0.03 10.85
N GLU A 424 -15.09 0.25 11.56
CA GLU A 424 -16.37 -0.49 11.40
C GLU A 424 -16.19 -2.02 11.34
N SER A 425 -16.43 -2.63 10.16
CA SER A 425 -16.34 -4.08 9.91
C SER A 425 -15.00 -4.51 9.32
N SER A 426 -13.97 -3.70 9.41
CA SER A 426 -12.63 -4.05 8.94
C SER A 426 -11.56 -3.79 9.99
N ARG A 427 -10.39 -4.38 9.78
CA ARG A 427 -9.19 -4.17 10.59
C ARG A 427 -8.08 -3.70 9.68
N SER A 428 -7.46 -2.59 10.03
CA SER A 428 -6.36 -2.00 9.26
C SER A 428 -5.03 -2.39 9.87
N TYR A 429 -4.16 -2.97 9.05
CA TYR A 429 -2.78 -3.29 9.37
C TYR A 429 -1.88 -2.52 8.41
N GLN A 430 -0.91 -1.81 8.96
CA GLN A 430 -0.03 -0.95 8.16
C GLN A 430 1.43 -1.32 8.35
N LYS A 431 2.19 -1.26 7.24
CA LYS A 431 3.64 -1.29 7.22
C LYS A 431 4.14 -0.09 6.43
N GLY A 432 4.92 0.77 7.09
CA GLY A 432 5.43 2.02 6.51
C GLY A 432 6.61 1.81 5.57
N GLU A 433 6.83 2.71 4.65
CA GLU A 433 7.97 2.71 3.72
C GLU A 433 9.33 2.88 4.42
N ASP A 434 9.31 3.36 5.67
CA ASP A 434 10.48 3.49 6.53
C ASP A 434 10.91 2.20 7.23
N VAL A 435 10.26 1.07 6.93
CA VAL A 435 10.54 -0.24 7.55
C VAL A 435 11.05 -1.23 6.52
N VAL A 436 12.14 -1.91 6.82
CA VAL A 436 12.67 -3.01 5.99
C VAL A 436 12.66 -4.31 6.78
N ASP A 437 12.05 -5.35 6.21
CA ASP A 437 12.14 -6.72 6.72
C ASP A 437 13.51 -7.29 6.40
N LEU A 438 14.24 -7.66 7.44
CA LEU A 438 15.56 -8.23 7.28
C LEU A 438 15.52 -9.76 7.19
N PHE A 439 14.83 -10.37 8.15
CA PHE A 439 14.81 -11.84 8.27
C PHE A 439 13.45 -12.31 8.74
N ARG A 440 13.05 -13.50 8.28
CA ARG A 440 11.86 -14.21 8.71
C ARG A 440 12.23 -15.53 9.35
N SER A 441 11.47 -15.95 10.35
CA SER A 441 11.59 -17.28 10.91
C SER A 441 10.83 -18.30 10.06
N GLU A 442 11.37 -19.52 9.98
CA GLU A 442 10.72 -20.68 9.33
C GLU A 442 9.78 -21.42 10.28
N GLY A 443 9.38 -20.82 11.38
CA GLY A 443 8.43 -21.39 12.34
C GLY A 443 8.03 -20.40 13.42
N TRP A 444 7.02 -20.73 14.21
CA TRP A 444 6.46 -19.84 15.22
C TRP A 444 7.42 -19.47 16.35
N SER A 445 8.33 -20.40 16.72
CA SER A 445 9.30 -20.20 17.82
C SER A 445 10.72 -19.90 17.33
N GLY A 446 10.92 -19.90 16.00
CA GLY A 446 12.24 -19.68 15.42
C GLY A 446 12.75 -18.25 15.64
N LEU A 447 14.06 -18.11 15.80
CA LEU A 447 14.71 -16.81 15.73
C LEU A 447 14.98 -16.50 14.26
N PRO A 448 14.61 -15.30 13.80
CA PRO A 448 14.95 -14.87 12.45
C PRO A 448 16.48 -14.77 12.31
N SER A 449 17.05 -15.54 11.40
CA SER A 449 18.49 -15.46 11.09
C SER A 449 18.69 -15.48 9.56
N PRO A 450 19.58 -14.64 9.03
CA PRO A 450 19.93 -14.69 7.61
C PRO A 450 20.92 -15.80 7.31
N LEU A 451 21.61 -16.34 8.34
CA LEU A 451 22.70 -17.29 8.17
C LEU A 451 22.24 -18.67 8.62
N LEU A 452 22.33 -19.60 7.68
CA LEU A 452 21.96 -20.99 7.88
C LEU A 452 23.17 -21.88 7.60
N TYR A 453 23.19 -23.08 8.20
CA TYR A 453 24.14 -24.10 7.81
C TYR A 453 23.42 -25.42 7.52
N LYS A 454 24.03 -26.20 6.65
CA LYS A 454 23.66 -27.58 6.34
C LYS A 454 24.89 -28.46 6.50
N ALA A 455 24.85 -29.44 7.39
CA ALA A 455 25.93 -30.39 7.56
C ALA A 455 26.09 -31.24 6.30
N LYS A 456 27.30 -31.81 6.09
CA LYS A 456 27.66 -32.58 4.88
C LYS A 456 26.69 -33.70 4.55
N ASP A 457 26.23 -34.42 5.59
CA ASP A 457 25.36 -35.62 5.48
C ASP A 457 23.91 -35.31 5.91
N SER A 458 23.46 -34.05 5.78
CA SER A 458 22.12 -33.62 6.18
C SER A 458 21.45 -32.85 5.05
N ASP A 459 20.15 -33.06 4.90
CA ASP A 459 19.31 -32.26 4.00
C ASP A 459 18.66 -31.07 4.72
N PHE A 460 18.88 -30.96 6.03
CA PHE A 460 18.23 -29.92 6.82
C PHE A 460 19.13 -28.71 7.05
N TRP A 461 18.58 -27.55 6.81
CA TRP A 461 19.19 -26.27 7.15
C TRP A 461 18.86 -25.88 8.59
N LYS A 462 19.85 -25.38 9.32
CA LYS A 462 19.70 -24.89 10.69
C LYS A 462 20.20 -23.44 10.79
N PRO A 463 19.54 -22.57 11.56
CA PRO A 463 19.99 -21.19 11.74
C PRO A 463 21.27 -21.15 12.58
N ILE A 464 22.17 -20.25 12.19
CA ILE A 464 23.34 -19.87 12.99
C ILE A 464 22.99 -18.56 13.71
N PRO A 465 23.08 -18.49 15.03
CA PRO A 465 22.96 -17.24 15.76
C PRO A 465 24.05 -16.25 15.30
N ALA A 466 23.67 -15.01 15.06
CA ALA A 466 24.60 -13.96 14.67
C ALA A 466 24.25 -12.64 15.35
N GLU A 467 25.25 -11.90 15.79
CA GLU A 467 25.14 -10.49 16.10
C GLU A 467 25.06 -9.69 14.80
N ILE A 468 24.18 -8.71 14.74
CA ILE A 468 23.85 -8.00 13.51
C ILE A 468 24.13 -6.51 13.73
N GLU A 469 25.03 -5.96 12.93
CA GLU A 469 25.28 -4.52 12.82
C GLU A 469 24.79 -4.05 11.46
N ILE A 470 24.07 -2.91 11.41
CA ILE A 470 23.51 -2.37 10.18
C ILE A 470 23.91 -0.91 10.03
N SER A 471 24.23 -0.55 8.79
CA SER A 471 24.43 0.83 8.38
C SER A 471 23.74 1.11 7.06
N ILE A 472 23.30 2.36 6.89
CA ILE A 472 22.79 2.85 5.59
C ILE A 472 23.99 3.40 4.84
N LEU A 473 24.13 2.98 3.60
CA LEU A 473 25.12 3.54 2.69
C LEU A 473 24.55 4.80 2.02
N PRO A 474 25.38 5.82 1.78
CA PRO A 474 24.93 7.02 1.07
C PRO A 474 24.35 6.69 -0.31
N LYS A 475 23.35 7.46 -0.73
CA LYS A 475 22.77 7.34 -2.06
C LYS A 475 23.84 7.68 -3.10
N GLY A 476 24.10 6.75 -4.04
CA GLY A 476 25.15 6.90 -5.03
C GLY A 476 26.45 6.15 -4.71
N THR A 477 26.50 5.39 -3.59
CA THR A 477 27.62 4.47 -3.33
C THR A 477 27.71 3.42 -4.45
N ASP A 478 28.83 3.36 -5.13
CA ASP A 478 29.07 2.35 -6.17
C ASP A 478 29.29 0.98 -5.51
N LEU A 479 28.35 0.08 -5.72
CA LEU A 479 28.38 -1.30 -5.23
C LEU A 479 29.22 -2.24 -6.14
N SER A 480 29.73 -1.73 -7.25
CA SER A 480 30.50 -2.52 -8.21
C SER A 480 32.00 -2.61 -7.84
N SER A 481 32.47 -1.75 -6.97
CA SER A 481 33.90 -1.58 -6.63
C SER A 481 34.37 -2.28 -5.36
N ASN A 482 33.56 -3.19 -4.77
CA ASN A 482 33.97 -3.99 -3.60
C ASN A 482 33.72 -5.47 -3.78
#